data_5d06a3cb7379577ace92f9151d9315cc
#
_entry.id   5d06a3cb7379577ace92f9151d9315cc
#
_cell.length_a   1.000
_cell.length_b   1.000
_cell.length_c   1.000
_cell.angle_alpha   90.00
_cell.angle_beta   90.00
_cell.angle_gamma   90.00
#
_symmetry.space_group_name_H-M   'P 1'
#
loop_
_entity.id
_entity.type
_entity.pdbx_description
1 polymer ?
#
loop_
_entity_poly.entity_id
_entity_poly.type
_entity_poly.pdbx_seq_one_letter_code
_entity_poly.pdbx_strand_id
1 'polypeptide(L)'
;GSRTTAKQVPLGLNSMPADFINAYVLGSVGHTEAITGACASFLYVLQAAVRDIRNGRRRVAILGNAEAGVTPEIMEGFSNMNALGSEENLCKLDGTDTADLRRASRPFGYNCGFTLSESSQYLVLMDDALAIELGADIHGAVPDVFINADGVKKSISAPGVGNYISMSKAVAAAISIVGEDSVQKHSFVHAHGSSTPANRVTESELIDRVASAFDIYDWPVTAIKSYVGHSLATASGDQLVTALGTFKYDMIPGIKTITEIAPDVHQERARFPLEDLDV
;
A
#
# COMPACT_ATOMS: atom_id res chain seq x y z
N GLY A 1 -29.20 26.21 10.20
CA GLY A 1 -28.50 26.78 9.07
C GLY A 1 -27.21 26.05 8.80
N SER A 2 -26.83 25.90 7.55
CA SER A 2 -25.56 25.24 7.15
C SER A 2 -24.37 25.98 7.78
N ARG A 3 -23.47 25.25 8.41
CA ARG A 3 -22.18 25.77 8.90
C ARG A 3 -21.10 25.77 7.80
N THR A 4 -21.49 25.42 6.56
CA THR A 4 -20.58 25.36 5.43
C THR A 4 -20.19 26.77 4.98
N THR A 5 -18.88 26.97 4.83
CA THR A 5 -18.32 28.24 4.33
C THR A 5 -17.69 28.05 2.97
N ALA A 6 -17.46 29.13 2.21
CA ALA A 6 -16.75 29.06 0.93
C ALA A 6 -15.34 28.44 1.04
N LYS A 7 -14.72 28.47 2.20
CA LYS A 7 -13.41 27.85 2.46
C LYS A 7 -13.44 26.31 2.38
N GLN A 8 -14.60 25.69 2.60
CA GLN A 8 -14.71 24.23 2.56
C GLN A 8 -14.72 23.67 1.14
N VAL A 9 -15.02 24.46 0.14
CA VAL A 9 -14.96 24.03 -1.26
C VAL A 9 -13.50 23.69 -1.68
N PRO A 10 -12.52 24.60 -1.55
CA PRO A 10 -11.13 24.26 -1.87
C PRO A 10 -10.56 23.15 -0.97
N LEU A 11 -10.97 23.06 0.29
CA LEU A 11 -10.51 21.99 1.20
C LEU A 11 -10.96 20.58 0.78
N GLY A 12 -11.99 20.45 -0.05
CA GLY A 12 -12.43 19.18 -0.62
C GLY A 12 -11.77 18.83 -1.96
N LEU A 13 -10.85 19.64 -2.47
CA LEU A 13 -10.16 19.37 -3.72
C LEU A 13 -8.97 18.41 -3.52
N ASN A 14 -8.79 17.46 -4.42
CA ASN A 14 -7.68 16.51 -4.37
C ASN A 14 -6.30 17.18 -4.48
N SER A 15 -6.21 18.37 -5.08
CA SER A 15 -4.97 19.15 -5.19
C SER A 15 -4.61 19.89 -3.91
N MET A 16 -5.52 20.02 -2.95
CA MET A 16 -5.32 20.87 -1.78
C MET A 16 -4.07 20.52 -0.96
N PRO A 17 -3.72 19.26 -0.70
CA PRO A 17 -2.50 18.94 0.03
C PRO A 17 -1.23 19.47 -0.65
N ALA A 18 -1.14 19.35 -1.98
CA ALA A 18 -0.01 19.86 -2.75
C ALA A 18 0.03 21.39 -2.75
N ASP A 19 -1.10 22.03 -2.94
CA ASP A 19 -1.24 23.50 -2.91
C ASP A 19 -0.90 24.06 -1.53
N PHE A 20 -1.34 23.37 -0.46
CA PHE A 20 -1.01 23.76 0.92
C PHE A 20 0.51 23.67 1.18
N ILE A 21 1.15 22.59 0.79
CA ILE A 21 2.58 22.40 0.97
C ILE A 21 3.36 23.46 0.19
N ASN A 22 3.01 23.70 -1.08
CA ASN A 22 3.67 24.73 -1.88
C ASN A 22 3.51 26.14 -1.30
N ALA A 23 2.29 26.49 -0.85
CA ALA A 23 1.99 27.84 -0.39
C ALA A 23 2.50 28.13 1.03
N TYR A 24 2.35 27.17 1.96
CA TYR A 24 2.54 27.45 3.39
C TYR A 24 3.77 26.78 4.01
N VAL A 25 4.33 25.76 3.35
CA VAL A 25 5.52 25.05 3.85
C VAL A 25 6.76 25.43 3.07
N LEU A 26 6.68 25.41 1.73
CA LEU A 26 7.84 25.60 0.86
C LEU A 26 7.98 27.03 0.31
N GLY A 27 6.89 27.75 0.15
CA GLY A 27 6.87 29.00 -0.62
C GLY A 27 7.27 28.77 -2.10
N SER A 28 6.99 27.56 -2.63
CA SER A 28 7.42 27.13 -3.95
C SER A 28 6.44 27.58 -5.03
N VAL A 29 7.00 28.01 -6.17
CA VAL A 29 6.27 28.26 -7.43
C VAL A 29 6.53 27.15 -8.46
N GLY A 30 7.05 26.02 -8.02
CA GLY A 30 7.31 24.85 -8.84
C GLY A 30 6.03 24.20 -9.37
N HIS A 31 6.21 23.11 -10.08
CA HIS A 31 5.08 22.32 -10.59
C HIS A 31 4.29 21.67 -9.45
N THR A 32 2.99 21.67 -9.57
CA THR A 32 2.09 20.96 -8.70
C THR A 32 1.17 20.05 -9.53
N GLU A 33 0.86 18.88 -9.03
CA GLU A 33 0.02 17.88 -9.71
C GLU A 33 -0.76 17.06 -8.67
N ALA A 34 -1.98 16.67 -8.99
CA ALA A 34 -2.77 15.77 -8.17
C ALA A 34 -3.23 14.58 -9.01
N ILE A 35 -2.84 13.38 -8.60
CA ILE A 35 -3.19 12.13 -9.28
C ILE A 35 -3.91 11.23 -8.29
N THR A 36 -5.01 10.62 -8.73
CA THR A 36 -5.80 9.70 -7.92
C THR A 36 -5.91 8.34 -8.60
N GLY A 37 -5.91 7.29 -7.80
CA GLY A 37 -6.04 5.88 -8.23
C GLY A 37 -6.62 5.02 -7.10
N ALA A 38 -7.63 5.56 -6.37
CA ALA A 38 -8.20 4.92 -5.18
C ALA A 38 -7.10 4.51 -4.19
N CYS A 39 -7.11 3.26 -3.71
CA CYS A 39 -6.12 2.77 -2.75
C CYS A 39 -4.68 2.70 -3.31
N ALA A 40 -4.50 2.83 -4.64
CA ALA A 40 -3.19 2.87 -5.30
C ALA A 40 -2.69 4.30 -5.57
N SER A 41 -3.38 5.34 -5.12
CA SER A 41 -3.07 6.75 -5.43
C SER A 41 -1.61 7.10 -5.15
N PHE A 42 -1.06 6.65 -4.03
CA PHE A 42 0.34 6.91 -3.68
C PHE A 42 1.32 6.36 -4.74
N LEU A 43 1.06 5.17 -5.29
CA LEU A 43 1.90 4.58 -6.35
C LEU A 43 1.81 5.34 -7.66
N TYR A 44 0.64 5.91 -8.00
CA TYR A 44 0.49 6.75 -9.18
C TYR A 44 1.32 8.03 -9.06
N VAL A 45 1.28 8.68 -7.90
CA VAL A 45 2.09 9.88 -7.64
C VAL A 45 3.58 9.53 -7.65
N LEU A 46 3.97 8.41 -7.03
CA LEU A 46 5.35 7.92 -7.03
C LEU A 46 5.85 7.62 -8.45
N GLN A 47 5.03 6.97 -9.29
CA GLN A 47 5.39 6.70 -10.70
C GLN A 47 5.62 8.00 -11.47
N ALA A 48 4.75 9.01 -11.28
CA ALA A 48 4.90 10.31 -11.93
C ALA A 48 6.23 11.00 -11.52
N ALA A 49 6.56 10.99 -10.22
CA ALA A 49 7.80 11.55 -9.72
C ALA A 49 9.04 10.82 -10.26
N VAL A 50 9.05 9.48 -10.23
CA VAL A 50 10.15 8.67 -10.80
C VAL A 50 10.35 8.97 -12.28
N ARG A 51 9.26 9.00 -13.06
CA ARG A 51 9.30 9.32 -14.48
C ARG A 51 9.88 10.71 -14.75
N ASP A 52 9.48 11.71 -13.97
CA ASP A 52 9.95 13.09 -14.15
C ASP A 52 11.42 13.25 -13.80
N ILE A 53 11.90 12.57 -12.76
CA ILE A 53 13.32 12.56 -12.40
C ILE A 53 14.15 11.84 -13.48
N ARG A 54 13.74 10.64 -13.90
CA ARG A 54 14.42 9.89 -14.95
C ARG A 54 14.52 10.61 -16.29
N ASN A 55 13.48 11.38 -16.63
CA ASN A 55 13.46 12.18 -17.85
C ASN A 55 14.21 13.52 -17.72
N GLY A 56 14.86 13.77 -16.59
CA GLY A 56 15.61 15.01 -16.33
C GLY A 56 14.75 16.26 -16.23
N ARG A 57 13.44 16.11 -16.06
CA ARG A 57 12.53 17.26 -15.89
C ARG A 57 12.68 17.89 -14.51
N ARG A 58 13.05 17.10 -13.52
CA ARG A 58 13.24 17.50 -12.13
C ARG A 58 14.39 16.75 -11.52
N ARG A 59 15.01 17.36 -10.53
CA ARG A 59 16.01 16.69 -9.68
C ARG A 59 15.45 16.29 -8.33
N VAL A 60 14.37 16.96 -7.88
CA VAL A 60 13.70 16.71 -6.61
C VAL A 60 12.19 16.71 -6.83
N ALA A 61 11.49 15.80 -6.17
CA ALA A 61 10.03 15.77 -6.06
C ALA A 61 9.63 15.51 -4.61
N ILE A 62 8.75 16.34 -4.07
CA ILE A 62 8.02 16.04 -2.83
C ILE A 62 6.70 15.41 -3.25
N LEU A 63 6.44 14.23 -2.78
CA LEU A 63 5.25 13.47 -3.15
C LEU A 63 4.59 12.84 -1.92
N GLY A 64 3.30 12.65 -1.99
CA GLY A 64 2.57 12.02 -0.89
C GLY A 64 1.07 12.10 -1.05
N ASN A 65 0.38 11.56 -0.07
CA ASN A 65 -1.06 11.63 0.11
C ASN A 65 -1.40 11.92 1.56
N ALA A 66 -2.54 12.56 1.78
CA ALA A 66 -3.19 12.66 3.07
C ALA A 66 -4.66 12.25 2.89
N GLU A 67 -5.13 11.36 3.73
CA GLU A 67 -6.50 10.84 3.69
C GLU A 67 -7.09 10.84 5.09
N ALA A 68 -8.23 11.49 5.25
CA ALA A 68 -9.02 11.56 6.48
C ALA A 68 -10.43 10.99 6.18
N GLY A 69 -10.47 9.70 5.86
CA GLY A 69 -11.63 9.00 5.36
C GLY A 69 -12.58 8.45 6.42
N VAL A 70 -12.29 8.61 7.73
CA VAL A 70 -13.17 8.10 8.80
C VAL A 70 -14.31 9.08 9.02
N THR A 71 -15.20 9.16 8.04
CA THR A 71 -16.43 9.98 8.08
C THR A 71 -17.67 9.09 7.98
N PRO A 72 -18.82 9.52 8.52
CA PRO A 72 -20.06 8.73 8.45
C PRO A 72 -20.44 8.32 7.03
N GLU A 73 -20.29 9.22 6.06
CA GLU A 73 -20.66 8.98 4.67
C GLU A 73 -19.81 7.91 4.00
N ILE A 74 -18.49 7.94 4.26
CA ILE A 74 -17.54 6.95 3.72
C ILE A 74 -17.74 5.60 4.41
N MET A 75 -17.92 5.61 5.73
CA MET A 75 -18.18 4.38 6.49
C MET A 75 -19.50 3.72 6.05
N GLU A 76 -20.58 4.50 5.85
CA GLU A 76 -21.84 3.99 5.34
C GLU A 76 -21.68 3.40 3.93
N GLY A 77 -20.96 4.10 3.04
CA GLY A 77 -20.67 3.62 1.69
C GLY A 77 -19.97 2.26 1.68
N PHE A 78 -18.90 2.11 2.45
CA PHE A 78 -18.18 0.83 2.54
C PHE A 78 -18.95 -0.25 3.31
N SER A 79 -19.77 0.12 4.30
CA SER A 79 -20.68 -0.81 4.96
C SER A 79 -21.71 -1.40 3.98
N ASN A 80 -22.31 -0.57 3.14
CA ASN A 80 -23.27 -0.99 2.12
C ASN A 80 -22.62 -1.91 1.04
N MET A 81 -21.31 -1.80 0.85
CA MET A 81 -20.53 -2.71 0.00
C MET A 81 -20.12 -4.01 0.70
N ASN A 82 -20.47 -4.21 1.99
CA ASN A 82 -19.98 -5.28 2.85
C ASN A 82 -18.44 -5.38 2.87
N ALA A 83 -17.76 -4.24 2.80
CA ALA A 83 -16.30 -4.18 2.75
C ALA A 83 -15.67 -3.97 4.13
N LEU A 84 -16.41 -3.44 5.11
CA LEU A 84 -15.92 -3.20 6.47
C LEU A 84 -16.11 -4.43 7.37
N GLY A 85 -15.11 -4.68 8.21
CA GLY A 85 -15.19 -5.60 9.34
C GLY A 85 -16.04 -4.98 10.46
N SER A 86 -17.36 -5.18 10.43
CA SER A 86 -18.25 -4.70 11.49
C SER A 86 -18.09 -5.51 12.77
N GLU A 87 -18.41 -4.90 13.92
CA GLU A 87 -18.40 -5.57 15.22
C GLU A 87 -19.28 -6.84 15.20
N GLU A 88 -20.46 -6.75 14.60
CA GLU A 88 -21.38 -7.90 14.45
C GLU A 88 -20.72 -9.04 13.65
N ASN A 89 -20.04 -8.72 12.54
CA ASN A 89 -19.38 -9.73 11.71
C ASN A 89 -18.14 -10.32 12.41
N LEU A 90 -17.41 -9.54 13.19
CA LEU A 90 -16.31 -10.02 14.00
C LEU A 90 -16.79 -10.95 15.11
N CYS A 91 -17.85 -10.59 15.83
CA CYS A 91 -18.46 -11.44 16.84
C CYS A 91 -18.93 -12.80 16.24
N LYS A 92 -19.58 -12.76 15.09
CA LYS A 92 -19.98 -13.99 14.37
C LYS A 92 -18.79 -14.83 13.96
N LEU A 93 -17.73 -14.20 13.47
CA LEU A 93 -16.52 -14.89 13.02
C LEU A 93 -15.79 -15.57 14.18
N ASP A 94 -15.72 -14.90 15.33
CA ASP A 94 -14.99 -15.37 16.51
C ASP A 94 -15.86 -16.24 17.45
N GLY A 95 -17.17 -16.30 17.23
CA GLY A 95 -18.11 -16.98 18.12
C GLY A 95 -18.19 -16.34 19.51
N THR A 96 -18.10 -15.02 19.61
CA THR A 96 -18.07 -14.24 20.85
C THR A 96 -19.18 -13.19 20.88
N ASP A 97 -19.58 -12.79 22.08
CA ASP A 97 -20.56 -11.72 22.26
C ASP A 97 -19.95 -10.31 22.18
N THR A 98 -18.61 -10.22 22.21
CA THR A 98 -17.89 -8.94 22.14
C THR A 98 -16.71 -9.08 21.20
N ALA A 99 -16.57 -8.14 20.26
CA ALA A 99 -15.49 -8.15 19.29
C ALA A 99 -14.16 -7.67 19.90
N ASP A 100 -13.06 -8.35 19.59
CA ASP A 100 -11.71 -7.82 19.85
C ASP A 100 -11.31 -6.87 18.73
N LEU A 101 -11.55 -5.57 18.93
CA LEU A 101 -11.29 -4.54 17.93
C LEU A 101 -9.80 -4.37 17.61
N ARG A 102 -8.88 -4.80 18.49
CA ARG A 102 -7.43 -4.80 18.21
C ARG A 102 -7.05 -5.80 17.14
N ARG A 103 -7.91 -6.77 16.89
CA ARG A 103 -7.78 -7.80 15.88
C ARG A 103 -8.82 -7.66 14.76
N ALA A 104 -9.36 -6.48 14.55
CA ALA A 104 -10.38 -6.25 13.52
C ALA A 104 -9.81 -6.37 12.09
N SER A 105 -8.58 -5.90 11.86
CA SER A 105 -7.88 -6.05 10.58
C SER A 105 -7.02 -7.32 10.58
N ARG A 106 -7.39 -8.30 9.75
CA ARG A 106 -6.80 -9.67 9.73
C ARG A 106 -6.38 -10.08 8.32
N PRO A 107 -5.35 -9.42 7.73
CA PRO A 107 -4.84 -9.84 6.42
C PRO A 107 -4.49 -11.33 6.42
N PHE A 108 -4.91 -12.06 5.38
CA PHE A 108 -4.64 -13.48 5.14
C PHE A 108 -5.14 -14.47 6.20
N GLY A 109 -5.70 -14.00 7.30
CA GLY A 109 -6.40 -14.85 8.27
C GLY A 109 -7.90 -14.96 7.99
N TYR A 110 -8.63 -15.60 8.90
CA TYR A 110 -10.10 -15.52 8.90
C TYR A 110 -10.53 -14.08 9.15
N ASN A 111 -11.18 -13.47 8.18
CA ASN A 111 -11.56 -12.06 8.18
C ASN A 111 -12.94 -11.83 7.59
N CYS A 112 -13.50 -10.65 7.84
CA CYS A 112 -14.84 -10.28 7.40
C CYS A 112 -14.93 -8.87 6.79
N GLY A 113 -13.83 -8.20 6.58
CA GLY A 113 -13.75 -6.85 6.02
C GLY A 113 -12.53 -6.08 6.53
N PHE A 114 -12.29 -4.91 5.97
CA PHE A 114 -11.19 -4.05 6.41
C PHE A 114 -11.60 -3.08 7.52
N THR A 115 -10.62 -2.59 8.26
CA THR A 115 -10.76 -1.50 9.23
C THR A 115 -10.36 -0.21 8.54
N LEU A 116 -11.28 0.75 8.42
CA LEU A 116 -10.98 2.07 7.86
C LEU A 116 -10.08 2.85 8.81
N SER A 117 -9.10 3.55 8.25
CA SER A 117 -8.17 4.39 9.00
C SER A 117 -7.82 5.67 8.24
N GLU A 118 -7.07 6.55 8.88
CA GLU A 118 -6.58 7.81 8.34
C GLU A 118 -5.07 7.81 8.38
N SER A 119 -4.44 8.44 7.38
CA SER A 119 -2.99 8.53 7.30
C SER A 119 -2.55 9.72 6.45
N SER A 120 -1.30 10.14 6.68
CA SER A 120 -0.62 11.14 5.86
C SER A 120 0.83 10.73 5.70
N GLN A 121 1.24 10.42 4.47
CA GLN A 121 2.59 9.98 4.14
C GLN A 121 3.18 10.86 3.04
N TYR A 122 4.38 11.36 3.27
CA TYR A 122 5.13 12.16 2.30
C TYR A 122 6.58 11.70 2.21
N LEU A 123 7.11 11.75 1.00
CA LEU A 123 8.51 11.43 0.71
C LEU A 123 9.15 12.56 -0.08
N VAL A 124 10.46 12.72 0.12
CA VAL A 124 11.33 13.49 -0.77
C VAL A 124 12.07 12.50 -1.65
N LEU A 125 11.82 12.54 -2.94
CA LEU A 125 12.53 11.75 -3.95
C LEU A 125 13.46 12.68 -4.72
N MET A 126 14.70 12.27 -4.95
CA MET A 126 15.64 13.05 -5.75
C MET A 126 16.54 12.16 -6.59
N ASP A 127 17.18 12.73 -7.60
CA ASP A 127 18.19 11.99 -8.35
C ASP A 127 19.39 11.65 -7.46
N ASP A 128 20.02 10.52 -7.72
CA ASP A 128 21.10 9.97 -6.92
C ASP A 128 22.32 10.91 -6.85
N ALA A 129 22.66 11.56 -7.95
CA ALA A 129 23.79 12.50 -8.00
C ALA A 129 23.55 13.69 -7.05
N LEU A 130 22.33 14.26 -7.04
CA LEU A 130 21.98 15.33 -6.12
C LEU A 130 21.94 14.85 -4.67
N ALA A 131 21.41 13.65 -4.42
CA ALA A 131 21.36 13.09 -3.08
C ALA A 131 22.78 12.94 -2.49
N ILE A 132 23.73 12.46 -3.28
CA ILE A 132 25.15 12.34 -2.90
C ILE A 132 25.79 13.71 -2.72
N GLU A 133 25.57 14.64 -3.67
CA GLU A 133 26.10 16.03 -3.62
C GLU A 133 25.68 16.75 -2.33
N LEU A 134 24.44 16.57 -1.90
CA LEU A 134 23.89 17.18 -0.69
C LEU A 134 24.23 16.42 0.61
N GLY A 135 24.83 15.25 0.52
CA GLY A 135 25.06 14.38 1.67
C GLY A 135 23.76 13.93 2.33
N ALA A 136 22.72 13.64 1.52
CA ALA A 136 21.42 13.25 2.03
C ALA A 136 21.47 11.91 2.77
N ASP A 137 20.63 11.77 3.80
CA ASP A 137 20.39 10.49 4.45
C ASP A 137 19.47 9.65 3.55
N ILE A 138 20.05 8.70 2.81
CA ILE A 138 19.36 7.90 1.81
C ILE A 138 18.78 6.66 2.50
N HIS A 139 17.45 6.59 2.59
CA HIS A 139 16.74 5.49 3.21
C HIS A 139 16.48 4.30 2.27
N GLY A 140 16.54 4.53 0.97
CA GLY A 140 16.31 3.52 -0.06
C GLY A 140 16.28 4.11 -1.45
N ALA A 141 16.17 3.26 -2.46
CA ALA A 141 16.03 3.66 -3.86
C ALA A 141 14.73 3.13 -4.45
N VAL A 142 14.09 3.90 -5.32
CA VAL A 142 12.91 3.49 -6.08
C VAL A 142 13.33 3.31 -7.54
N PRO A 143 13.68 2.07 -7.94
CA PRO A 143 14.14 1.83 -9.31
C PRO A 143 13.02 2.03 -10.33
N ASP A 144 11.81 1.57 -10.06
CA ASP A 144 10.66 1.78 -10.93
C ASP A 144 9.32 1.56 -10.20
N VAL A 145 8.23 1.96 -10.85
CA VAL A 145 6.86 1.75 -10.37
C VAL A 145 5.99 1.29 -11.56
N PHE A 146 5.36 0.13 -11.44
CA PHE A 146 4.57 -0.45 -12.50
C PHE A 146 3.08 -0.37 -12.18
N ILE A 147 2.33 0.23 -13.09
CA ILE A 147 0.87 0.39 -13.01
C ILE A 147 0.28 -0.15 -14.30
N ASN A 148 -0.70 -1.05 -14.19
CA ASN A 148 -1.42 -1.60 -15.34
C ASN A 148 -2.91 -1.64 -15.04
N ALA A 149 -3.73 -1.44 -16.07
CA ALA A 149 -5.15 -1.71 -15.99
C ALA A 149 -5.42 -3.22 -15.90
N ASP A 150 -6.49 -3.60 -15.23
CA ASP A 150 -6.88 -5.01 -15.05
C ASP A 150 -7.38 -5.70 -16.34
N GLY A 151 -7.66 -4.95 -17.39
CA GLY A 151 -8.23 -5.49 -18.62
C GLY A 151 -9.72 -5.85 -18.46
N VAL A 152 -10.17 -6.83 -19.24
CA VAL A 152 -11.57 -7.31 -19.21
C VAL A 152 -11.79 -8.13 -17.93
N LYS A 153 -12.79 -7.74 -17.15
CA LYS A 153 -13.14 -8.41 -15.89
C LYS A 153 -14.66 -8.43 -15.67
N LYS A 154 -15.13 -9.32 -14.82
CA LYS A 154 -16.56 -9.56 -14.57
C LYS A 154 -17.27 -8.34 -13.96
N SER A 155 -16.59 -7.57 -13.14
CA SER A 155 -17.10 -6.36 -12.49
C SER A 155 -15.94 -5.43 -12.13
N ILE A 156 -16.23 -4.18 -11.76
CA ILE A 156 -15.20 -3.20 -11.35
C ILE A 156 -14.35 -3.73 -10.18
N SER A 157 -14.95 -4.39 -9.22
CA SER A 157 -14.27 -4.94 -8.05
C SER A 157 -13.66 -6.33 -8.26
N ALA A 158 -13.93 -6.98 -9.38
CA ALA A 158 -13.35 -8.30 -9.67
C ALA A 158 -11.85 -8.19 -9.97
N PRO A 159 -11.04 -9.21 -9.63
CA PRO A 159 -9.64 -9.24 -10.02
C PRO A 159 -9.48 -9.36 -11.53
N GLY A 160 -8.40 -8.78 -12.05
CA GLY A 160 -8.00 -8.87 -13.45
C GLY A 160 -6.52 -9.18 -13.57
N VAL A 161 -6.01 -9.22 -14.80
CA VAL A 161 -4.61 -9.59 -15.07
C VAL A 161 -3.60 -8.48 -14.79
N GLY A 162 -4.04 -7.26 -14.57
CA GLY A 162 -3.16 -6.10 -14.39
C GLY A 162 -2.19 -6.24 -13.24
N ASN A 163 -2.64 -6.80 -12.11
CA ASN A 163 -1.79 -7.01 -10.94
C ASN A 163 -0.68 -8.03 -11.20
N TYR A 164 -0.97 -9.11 -11.92
CA TYR A 164 0.06 -10.09 -12.33
C TYR A 164 1.14 -9.43 -13.20
N ILE A 165 0.73 -8.59 -14.13
CA ILE A 165 1.65 -7.87 -15.03
C ILE A 165 2.49 -6.87 -14.23
N SER A 166 1.88 -6.08 -13.33
CA SER A 166 2.57 -5.09 -12.52
C SER A 166 3.62 -5.74 -11.62
N MET A 167 3.25 -6.80 -10.90
CA MET A 167 4.15 -7.50 -9.99
C MET A 167 5.27 -8.22 -10.74
N SER A 168 4.96 -8.91 -11.83
CA SER A 168 5.99 -9.59 -12.65
C SER A 168 6.98 -8.60 -13.24
N LYS A 169 6.54 -7.42 -13.70
CA LYS A 169 7.44 -6.36 -14.15
C LYS A 169 8.34 -5.85 -13.03
N ALA A 170 7.80 -5.69 -11.82
CA ALA A 170 8.58 -5.24 -10.67
C ALA A 170 9.68 -6.26 -10.30
N VAL A 171 9.32 -7.55 -10.25
CA VAL A 171 10.30 -8.64 -10.00
C VAL A 171 11.36 -8.69 -11.10
N ALA A 172 10.96 -8.65 -12.37
CA ALA A 172 11.90 -8.66 -13.50
C ALA A 172 12.84 -7.45 -13.49
N ALA A 173 12.33 -6.25 -13.15
CA ALA A 173 13.15 -5.07 -12.99
C ALA A 173 14.14 -5.20 -11.83
N ALA A 174 13.71 -5.72 -10.69
CA ALA A 174 14.59 -5.98 -9.55
C ALA A 174 15.71 -6.97 -9.93
N ILE A 175 15.37 -8.09 -10.59
CA ILE A 175 16.35 -9.07 -11.09
C ILE A 175 17.40 -8.40 -12.01
N SER A 176 16.97 -7.49 -12.88
CA SER A 176 17.89 -6.80 -13.79
C SER A 176 18.88 -5.87 -13.08
N ILE A 177 18.59 -5.46 -11.84
CA ILE A 177 19.41 -4.53 -11.05
C ILE A 177 20.30 -5.26 -10.06
N VAL A 178 19.72 -6.19 -9.28
CA VAL A 178 20.44 -6.84 -8.16
C VAL A 178 20.74 -8.32 -8.41
N GLY A 179 20.29 -8.87 -9.53
CA GLY A 179 20.45 -10.28 -9.89
C GLY A 179 19.36 -11.18 -9.33
N GLU A 180 19.22 -12.33 -9.97
CA GLU A 180 18.17 -13.31 -9.66
C GLU A 180 18.32 -13.89 -8.24
N ASP A 181 19.51 -14.30 -7.88
CA ASP A 181 19.82 -14.88 -6.56
C ASP A 181 19.47 -13.92 -5.42
N SER A 182 19.76 -12.61 -5.58
CA SER A 182 19.41 -11.60 -4.60
C SER A 182 17.89 -11.44 -4.43
N VAL A 183 17.16 -11.44 -5.54
CA VAL A 183 15.68 -11.33 -5.47
C VAL A 183 15.08 -12.59 -4.85
N GLN A 184 15.58 -13.78 -5.21
CA GLN A 184 15.07 -15.04 -4.67
C GLN A 184 15.32 -15.20 -3.17
N LYS A 185 16.43 -14.67 -2.63
CA LYS A 185 16.86 -14.91 -1.24
C LYS A 185 16.67 -13.71 -0.31
N HIS A 186 16.71 -12.50 -0.84
CA HIS A 186 16.76 -11.26 -0.05
C HIS A 186 15.68 -10.28 -0.41
N SER A 187 14.49 -10.76 -0.84
CA SER A 187 13.34 -9.92 -1.10
C SER A 187 12.15 -10.32 -0.24
N PHE A 188 11.21 -9.40 -0.11
CA PHE A 188 9.91 -9.65 0.53
C PHE A 188 8.81 -8.85 -0.17
N VAL A 189 7.57 -9.24 0.08
CA VAL A 189 6.39 -8.54 -0.42
C VAL A 189 5.70 -7.77 0.71
N HIS A 190 5.46 -6.49 0.48
CA HIS A 190 4.54 -5.72 1.30
C HIS A 190 3.17 -5.73 0.63
N ALA A 191 2.32 -6.66 1.03
CA ALA A 191 1.03 -6.92 0.40
C ALA A 191 0.02 -5.79 0.62
N HIS A 192 -0.97 -5.68 -0.27
CA HIS A 192 -2.14 -4.86 -0.03
C HIS A 192 -2.89 -5.31 1.23
N GLY A 193 -3.16 -6.62 1.36
CA GLY A 193 -3.62 -7.22 2.60
C GLY A 193 -4.84 -6.53 3.21
N SER A 194 -5.93 -6.36 2.44
CA SER A 194 -7.06 -5.51 2.85
C SER A 194 -7.90 -6.08 4.00
N SER A 195 -7.66 -7.31 4.44
CA SER A 195 -8.49 -8.00 5.44
C SER A 195 -9.91 -8.35 4.94
N THR A 196 -10.12 -8.44 3.62
CA THR A 196 -11.37 -8.94 3.06
C THR A 196 -11.23 -10.38 2.58
N PRO A 197 -12.30 -11.21 2.66
CA PRO A 197 -12.27 -12.60 2.19
C PRO A 197 -11.84 -12.73 0.73
N ALA A 198 -12.32 -11.84 -0.15
CA ALA A 198 -11.96 -11.87 -1.57
C ALA A 198 -10.48 -11.55 -1.80
N ASN A 199 -9.93 -10.55 -1.09
CA ASN A 199 -8.54 -10.14 -1.28
C ASN A 199 -7.55 -11.21 -0.81
N ARG A 200 -7.79 -11.86 0.35
CA ARG A 200 -6.84 -12.85 0.85
C ARG A 200 -6.59 -13.99 -0.14
N VAL A 201 -7.63 -14.41 -0.87
CA VAL A 201 -7.52 -15.45 -1.91
C VAL A 201 -6.84 -14.90 -3.16
N THR A 202 -7.36 -13.80 -3.71
CA THR A 202 -6.88 -13.28 -5.00
C THR A 202 -5.46 -12.74 -4.94
N GLU A 203 -5.07 -12.12 -3.83
CA GLU A 203 -3.73 -11.58 -3.67
C GLU A 203 -2.71 -12.67 -3.35
N SER A 204 -3.05 -13.63 -2.50
CA SER A 204 -2.14 -14.77 -2.24
C SER A 204 -1.92 -15.61 -3.49
N GLU A 205 -2.97 -15.87 -4.30
CA GLU A 205 -2.83 -16.55 -5.60
C GLU A 205 -1.90 -15.77 -6.54
N LEU A 206 -2.07 -14.45 -6.63
CA LEU A 206 -1.21 -13.58 -7.42
C LEU A 206 0.27 -13.71 -7.00
N ILE A 207 0.55 -13.56 -5.71
CA ILE A 207 1.90 -13.60 -5.16
C ILE A 207 2.53 -14.98 -5.41
N ASP A 208 1.79 -16.03 -5.13
CA ASP A 208 2.27 -17.42 -5.28
C ASP A 208 2.59 -17.76 -6.73
N ARG A 209 1.73 -17.37 -7.69
CA ARG A 209 1.97 -17.57 -9.12
C ARG A 209 3.16 -16.75 -9.64
N VAL A 210 3.33 -15.51 -9.19
CA VAL A 210 4.49 -14.70 -9.56
C VAL A 210 5.76 -15.30 -8.97
N ALA A 211 5.74 -15.68 -7.69
CA ALA A 211 6.87 -16.38 -7.06
C ALA A 211 7.25 -17.65 -7.83
N SER A 212 6.26 -18.44 -8.25
CA SER A 212 6.48 -19.63 -9.08
C SER A 212 7.13 -19.34 -10.42
N ALA A 213 6.71 -18.25 -11.08
CA ALA A 213 7.24 -17.86 -12.40
C ALA A 213 8.71 -17.38 -12.35
N PHE A 214 9.19 -16.94 -11.20
CA PHE A 214 10.55 -16.45 -10.99
C PHE A 214 11.38 -17.36 -10.05
N ASP A 215 10.90 -18.58 -9.79
CA ASP A 215 11.57 -19.57 -8.92
C ASP A 215 11.91 -19.03 -7.51
N ILE A 216 11.06 -18.16 -6.99
CA ILE A 216 11.15 -17.68 -5.61
C ILE A 216 10.46 -18.69 -4.69
N TYR A 217 11.12 -19.08 -3.61
CA TYR A 217 10.61 -20.03 -2.62
C TYR A 217 10.57 -19.40 -1.25
N ASP A 218 9.56 -19.75 -0.46
CA ASP A 218 9.37 -19.25 0.91
C ASP A 218 9.37 -17.71 0.99
N TRP A 219 8.76 -17.07 0.00
CA TRP A 219 8.79 -15.61 -0.15
C TRP A 219 8.05 -14.92 0.99
N PRO A 220 8.72 -14.12 1.84
CA PRO A 220 8.06 -13.47 2.96
C PRO A 220 7.05 -12.42 2.48
N VAL A 221 5.84 -12.49 3.02
CA VAL A 221 4.73 -11.55 2.72
C VAL A 221 4.21 -10.95 4.00
N THR A 222 4.36 -9.64 4.14
CA THR A 222 3.80 -8.89 5.27
C THR A 222 2.67 -7.96 4.85
N ALA A 223 1.84 -7.52 5.79
CA ALA A 223 0.72 -6.64 5.56
C ALA A 223 0.52 -5.65 6.72
N ILE A 224 1.00 -4.43 6.56
CA ILE A 224 0.95 -3.37 7.59
C ILE A 224 -0.47 -3.00 8.01
N LYS A 225 -1.47 -3.25 7.16
CA LYS A 225 -2.88 -3.01 7.51
C LYS A 225 -3.37 -3.80 8.71
N SER A 226 -2.66 -4.85 9.10
CA SER A 226 -2.87 -5.52 10.40
C SER A 226 -2.71 -4.57 11.58
N TYR A 227 -1.83 -3.58 11.47
CA TYR A 227 -1.52 -2.62 12.54
C TYR A 227 -2.24 -1.28 12.39
N VAL A 228 -2.28 -0.75 11.17
CA VAL A 228 -2.74 0.62 10.92
C VAL A 228 -4.10 0.71 10.22
N GLY A 229 -4.71 -0.41 9.85
CA GLY A 229 -5.94 -0.42 9.06
C GLY A 229 -5.71 0.01 7.60
N HIS A 230 -6.80 0.33 6.92
CA HIS A 230 -6.79 0.73 5.51
C HIS A 230 -7.02 2.23 5.36
N SER A 231 -5.98 2.98 5.10
CA SER A 231 -5.97 4.44 4.95
C SER A 231 -6.28 4.92 3.52
N LEU A 232 -6.96 4.11 2.71
CA LEU A 232 -7.41 4.43 1.35
C LEU A 232 -6.27 4.92 0.45
N ALA A 233 -6.29 6.19 0.02
CA ALA A 233 -5.31 6.75 -0.90
C ALA A 233 -3.86 6.67 -0.40
N THR A 234 -3.64 6.70 0.91
CA THR A 234 -2.32 6.70 1.55
C THR A 234 -1.77 5.29 1.81
N ALA A 235 -2.58 4.25 1.63
CA ALA A 235 -2.25 2.87 2.01
C ALA A 235 -0.90 2.36 1.46
N SER A 236 -0.57 2.68 0.21
CA SER A 236 0.73 2.29 -0.36
C SER A 236 1.89 3.14 0.18
N GLY A 237 1.62 4.34 0.68
CA GLY A 237 2.57 5.15 1.43
C GLY A 237 2.91 4.51 2.77
N ASP A 238 1.91 4.03 3.50
CA ASP A 238 2.11 3.29 4.76
C ASP A 238 2.97 2.04 4.52
N GLN A 239 2.71 1.31 3.43
CA GLN A 239 3.51 0.14 3.04
C GLN A 239 4.96 0.51 2.73
N LEU A 240 5.19 1.59 1.97
CA LEU A 240 6.53 2.02 1.59
C LEU A 240 7.34 2.50 2.81
N VAL A 241 6.75 3.31 3.67
CA VAL A 241 7.42 3.78 4.91
C VAL A 241 7.77 2.58 5.81
N THR A 242 6.90 1.58 5.90
CA THR A 242 7.18 0.36 6.66
C THR A 242 8.29 -0.47 6.00
N ALA A 243 8.34 -0.55 4.67
CA ALA A 243 9.43 -1.22 3.95
C ALA A 243 10.78 -0.53 4.20
N LEU A 244 10.82 0.82 4.24
CA LEU A 244 12.02 1.56 4.65
C LEU A 244 12.39 1.27 6.11
N GLY A 245 11.38 1.04 6.97
CA GLY A 245 11.59 0.57 8.35
C GLY A 245 12.25 -0.80 8.40
N THR A 246 11.85 -1.73 7.53
CA THR A 246 12.50 -3.04 7.40
C THR A 246 13.98 -2.90 7.07
N PHE A 247 14.34 -2.04 6.10
CA PHE A 247 15.75 -1.79 5.75
C PHE A 247 16.56 -1.14 6.89
N LYS A 248 15.91 -0.36 7.73
CA LYS A 248 16.57 0.34 8.84
C LYS A 248 16.77 -0.53 10.08
N TYR A 249 15.86 -1.44 10.32
CA TYR A 249 15.79 -2.22 11.57
C TYR A 249 16.06 -3.72 11.36
N ASP A 250 16.36 -4.13 10.12
CA ASP A 250 16.61 -5.52 9.74
C ASP A 250 15.50 -6.48 10.21
N MET A 251 14.24 -6.04 10.07
CA MET A 251 13.08 -6.77 10.58
C MET A 251 11.87 -6.62 9.64
N ILE A 252 11.30 -7.73 9.19
CA ILE A 252 10.00 -7.77 8.52
C ILE A 252 8.91 -7.97 9.57
N PRO A 253 7.97 -7.03 9.74
CA PRO A 253 6.90 -7.17 10.74
C PRO A 253 5.96 -8.33 10.39
N GLY A 254 5.65 -9.19 11.37
CA GLY A 254 4.68 -10.27 11.23
C GLY A 254 3.23 -9.76 11.23
N ILE A 255 2.28 -10.62 10.84
CA ILE A 255 0.85 -10.31 10.84
C ILE A 255 0.24 -10.72 12.18
N LYS A 256 0.52 -9.96 13.24
CA LYS A 256 0.23 -10.32 14.64
C LYS A 256 -1.26 -10.26 15.04
N THR A 257 -2.13 -9.81 14.15
CA THR A 257 -3.58 -9.78 14.42
C THR A 257 -4.29 -11.10 14.14
N ILE A 258 -3.58 -12.06 13.55
CA ILE A 258 -4.09 -13.41 13.26
C ILE A 258 -3.30 -14.46 14.03
N THR A 259 -3.92 -15.59 14.30
CA THR A 259 -3.29 -16.75 14.98
C THR A 259 -2.99 -17.88 14.01
N GLU A 260 -3.61 -17.86 12.84
CA GLU A 260 -3.45 -18.83 11.77
C GLU A 260 -3.79 -18.21 10.41
N ILE A 261 -3.21 -18.76 9.36
CA ILE A 261 -3.52 -18.41 7.99
C ILE A 261 -4.81 -19.11 7.56
N ALA A 262 -5.70 -18.41 6.88
CA ALA A 262 -6.93 -19.01 6.39
C ALA A 262 -6.64 -20.12 5.34
N PRO A 263 -7.40 -21.23 5.33
CA PRO A 263 -7.10 -22.41 4.51
C PRO A 263 -7.23 -22.18 3.00
N ASP A 264 -7.87 -21.08 2.60
CA ASP A 264 -8.05 -20.68 1.20
C ASP A 264 -6.94 -19.69 0.71
N VAL A 265 -5.92 -19.44 1.53
CA VAL A 265 -4.75 -18.65 1.18
C VAL A 265 -3.71 -19.54 0.51
N HIS A 266 -3.20 -19.13 -0.66
CA HIS A 266 -2.16 -19.84 -1.39
C HIS A 266 -0.81 -19.65 -0.71
N GLN A 267 -0.14 -20.76 -0.38
CA GLN A 267 1.12 -20.81 0.38
C GLN A 267 2.15 -21.79 -0.20
N GLU A 268 2.07 -22.09 -1.50
CA GLU A 268 3.01 -23.03 -2.12
C GLU A 268 4.43 -22.43 -2.26
N ARG A 269 4.49 -21.12 -2.50
CA ARG A 269 5.72 -20.34 -2.69
C ARG A 269 5.85 -19.16 -1.74
N ALA A 270 4.73 -18.68 -1.18
CA ALA A 270 4.67 -17.54 -0.27
C ALA A 270 4.59 -18.00 1.19
N ARG A 271 5.22 -17.23 2.08
CA ARG A 271 5.14 -17.39 3.54
C ARG A 271 4.57 -16.13 4.16
N PHE A 272 3.58 -16.29 5.02
CA PHE A 272 2.92 -15.18 5.75
C PHE A 272 3.31 -15.27 7.23
N PRO A 273 4.36 -14.57 7.67
CA PRO A 273 4.83 -14.67 9.05
C PRO A 273 3.83 -14.07 10.01
N LEU A 274 3.56 -14.77 11.11
CA LEU A 274 2.72 -14.31 12.22
C LEU A 274 3.52 -13.53 13.26
N GLU A 275 4.83 -13.79 13.33
CA GLU A 275 5.79 -13.09 14.18
C GLU A 275 6.80 -12.33 13.32
N ASP A 276 7.48 -11.37 13.92
CA ASP A 276 8.52 -10.61 13.23
C ASP A 276 9.65 -11.54 12.75
N LEU A 277 10.19 -11.26 11.57
CA LEU A 277 11.32 -11.97 11.00
C LEU A 277 12.54 -11.06 10.98
N ASP A 278 13.63 -11.52 11.59
CA ASP A 278 14.96 -10.93 11.41
C ASP A 278 15.46 -11.24 9.99
N VAL A 279 16.06 -10.25 9.30
CA VAL A 279 16.54 -10.35 7.90
C VAL A 279 17.98 -9.87 7.74
#